data_7d2684cf42f4e663a705d8fcb11dcd7d
#
_entry.id   7d2684cf42f4e663a705d8fcb11dcd7d
#
_cell.length_a   1.000
_cell.length_b   1.000
_cell.length_c   1.000
_cell.angle_alpha   90.00
_cell.angle_beta   90.00
_cell.angle_gamma   90.00
#
_symmetry.space_group_name_H-M   'P 1'
#
loop_
_entity.id
_entity.type
_entity.pdbx_description
1 polymer ?
#
loop_
_entity_poly.entity_id
_entity_poly.type
_entity_poly.pdbx_seq_one_letter_code
_entity_poly.pdbx_strand_id
1 'polypeptide(L)'
;MSTYENYHQTSQVYDKTRSAGGVKIIRSALAESKLPLKKQILVDAGCGTGLFAAAMVNHVQRVEAVDLNSGMLAKAQEKLFSEEKSGRINFHQSTIDELPLPDESVDAVMTNQVLHHLPDDESTGWPKHYKVFQEFSRVLKPGGCLIINSCSHQQLEHGFWFYRFIPKALRAVKEKHVDLDMLSKLLQRSSFTNTHHKVPLEVVMQGEALFNAEGPLDPDWRSGDSIWSLVSDKDLPGVLQYIKTLGDSGKLETFMQQHDKPRASIGQITFTISRKQLSA
;
A
#
# COMPACT_ATOMS: atom_id res chain seq x y z
N MET A 1 -4.08 1.23 14.26
CA MET A 1 -5.25 0.65 13.56
C MET A 1 -5.79 1.70 12.60
N SER A 2 -6.32 1.27 11.45
CA SER A 2 -6.99 2.20 10.54
C SER A 2 -8.08 2.97 11.28
N THR A 3 -8.23 4.25 10.96
CA THR A 3 -9.28 5.10 11.55
C THR A 3 -10.64 4.92 10.87
N TYR A 4 -10.70 4.15 9.77
CA TYR A 4 -11.90 4.05 8.93
C TYR A 4 -12.16 2.65 8.34
N GLU A 5 -11.35 1.63 8.62
CA GLU A 5 -11.53 0.28 8.05
C GLU A 5 -11.56 -0.81 9.13
N ASN A 6 -12.49 -1.78 8.96
CA ASN A 6 -12.60 -2.95 9.83
C ASN A 6 -11.86 -4.15 9.22
N TYR A 7 -10.58 -4.28 9.49
CA TYR A 7 -9.72 -5.33 8.97
C TYR A 7 -10.10 -6.77 9.35
N HIS A 8 -10.89 -7.00 10.39
CA HIS A 8 -11.37 -8.35 10.73
C HIS A 8 -12.29 -8.92 9.65
N GLN A 9 -13.08 -8.07 9.00
CA GLN A 9 -13.97 -8.48 7.90
C GLN A 9 -13.21 -8.48 6.57
N THR A 10 -12.41 -7.45 6.32
CA THR A 10 -11.65 -7.29 5.07
C THR A 10 -10.63 -8.42 4.86
N SER A 11 -10.00 -8.95 5.93
CA SER A 11 -9.00 -10.04 5.81
C SER A 11 -9.51 -11.30 5.12
N GLN A 12 -10.82 -11.55 5.13
CA GLN A 12 -11.42 -12.76 4.54
C GLN A 12 -11.51 -12.72 3.00
N VAL A 13 -11.60 -11.52 2.42
CA VAL A 13 -11.78 -11.31 0.97
C VAL A 13 -10.62 -10.57 0.30
N TYR A 14 -9.71 -10.01 1.10
CA TYR A 14 -8.63 -9.14 0.65
C TYR A 14 -7.79 -9.73 -0.49
N ASP A 15 -7.37 -10.98 -0.36
CA ASP A 15 -6.53 -11.65 -1.34
C ASP A 15 -7.23 -12.00 -2.66
N LYS A 16 -8.58 -11.96 -2.70
CA LYS A 16 -9.34 -12.24 -3.92
C LYS A 16 -9.30 -11.10 -4.93
N THR A 17 -9.07 -9.88 -4.44
CA THR A 17 -9.16 -8.65 -5.23
C THR A 17 -7.84 -7.87 -5.30
N ARG A 18 -6.75 -8.41 -4.74
CA ARG A 18 -5.45 -7.75 -4.68
C ARG A 18 -4.33 -8.64 -5.21
N SER A 19 -3.38 -8.03 -5.89
CA SER A 19 -2.14 -8.68 -6.33
C SER A 19 -0.92 -7.90 -5.82
N ALA A 20 0.21 -8.59 -5.64
CA ALA A 20 1.49 -7.95 -5.32
C ALA A 20 2.06 -7.26 -6.57
N GLY A 21 1.39 -6.19 -7.00
CA GLY A 21 1.82 -5.41 -8.15
C GLY A 21 3.15 -4.71 -7.91
N GLY A 22 4.02 -4.65 -8.94
CA GLY A 22 5.27 -3.91 -8.88
C GLY A 22 6.44 -4.61 -8.15
N VAL A 23 6.35 -5.90 -7.84
CA VAL A 23 7.44 -6.69 -7.21
C VAL A 23 8.76 -6.56 -7.97
N LYS A 24 8.73 -6.40 -9.29
CA LYS A 24 9.93 -6.14 -10.10
C LYS A 24 10.65 -4.86 -9.67
N ILE A 25 9.91 -3.81 -9.30
CA ILE A 25 10.48 -2.54 -8.83
C ILE A 25 11.16 -2.76 -7.47
N ILE A 26 10.50 -3.47 -6.54
CA ILE A 26 11.07 -3.82 -5.23
C ILE A 26 12.38 -4.58 -5.42
N ARG A 27 12.38 -5.64 -6.23
CA ARG A 27 13.58 -6.43 -6.51
C ARG A 27 14.70 -5.62 -7.15
N SER A 28 14.37 -4.73 -8.09
CA SER A 28 15.35 -3.86 -8.73
C SER A 28 15.97 -2.87 -7.72
N ALA A 29 15.17 -2.27 -6.84
CA ALA A 29 15.66 -1.37 -5.80
C ALA A 29 16.61 -2.09 -4.82
N LEU A 30 16.28 -3.32 -4.43
CA LEU A 30 17.14 -4.14 -3.57
C LEU A 30 18.44 -4.55 -4.28
N ALA A 31 18.38 -4.82 -5.58
CA ALA A 31 19.55 -5.25 -6.38
C ALA A 31 20.60 -4.12 -6.59
N GLU A 32 20.22 -2.85 -6.36
CA GLU A 32 21.16 -1.72 -6.36
C GLU A 32 22.13 -1.75 -5.17
N SER A 33 21.85 -2.54 -4.14
CA SER A 33 22.76 -2.75 -3.01
C SER A 33 23.98 -3.59 -3.43
N LYS A 34 25.13 -3.35 -2.79
CA LYS A 34 26.31 -4.21 -2.95
C LYS A 34 26.09 -5.63 -2.39
N LEU A 35 25.15 -5.79 -1.43
CA LEU A 35 24.81 -7.06 -0.83
C LEU A 35 23.84 -7.83 -1.76
N PRO A 36 24.13 -9.07 -2.17
CA PRO A 36 23.21 -9.86 -2.97
C PRO A 36 21.85 -10.04 -2.30
N LEU A 37 20.74 -10.03 -3.06
CA LEU A 37 19.38 -10.16 -2.52
C LEU A 37 19.25 -11.31 -1.52
N LYS A 38 19.80 -12.49 -1.86
CA LYS A 38 19.77 -13.70 -1.00
C LYS A 38 20.50 -13.58 0.34
N LYS A 39 21.17 -12.46 0.59
CA LYS A 39 21.82 -12.14 1.86
C LYS A 39 21.18 -10.95 2.57
N GLN A 40 20.14 -10.33 1.98
CA GLN A 40 19.44 -9.19 2.57
C GLN A 40 18.31 -9.64 3.47
N ILE A 41 18.14 -8.94 4.59
CA ILE A 41 17.00 -9.04 5.49
C ILE A 41 16.05 -7.89 5.12
N LEU A 42 14.80 -8.25 4.79
CA LEU A 42 13.76 -7.32 4.35
C LEU A 42 12.65 -7.25 5.40
N VAL A 43 12.30 -6.04 5.84
CA VAL A 43 11.08 -5.81 6.64
C VAL A 43 9.90 -5.56 5.70
N ASP A 44 8.77 -6.22 5.93
CA ASP A 44 7.46 -5.88 5.35
C ASP A 44 6.62 -5.19 6.45
N ALA A 45 6.67 -3.87 6.47
CA ALA A 45 6.06 -3.04 7.50
C ALA A 45 4.59 -2.74 7.16
N GLY A 46 3.66 -3.34 7.92
CA GLY A 46 2.24 -3.40 7.61
C GLY A 46 1.97 -4.51 6.59
N CYS A 47 2.43 -5.73 6.87
CA CYS A 47 2.40 -6.85 5.93
C CYS A 47 0.98 -7.35 5.58
N GLY A 48 -0.03 -7.00 6.36
CA GLY A 48 -1.41 -7.47 6.19
C GLY A 48 -1.48 -8.99 6.13
N THR A 49 -2.13 -9.52 5.11
CA THR A 49 -2.24 -10.97 4.84
C THR A 49 -0.97 -11.59 4.24
N GLY A 50 0.16 -10.87 4.22
CA GLY A 50 1.45 -11.36 3.73
C GLY A 50 1.60 -11.42 2.21
N LEU A 51 0.83 -10.65 1.45
CA LEU A 51 0.83 -10.67 -0.01
C LEU A 51 2.22 -10.33 -0.60
N PHE A 52 2.83 -9.23 -0.16
CA PHE A 52 4.16 -8.84 -0.61
C PHE A 52 5.27 -9.67 0.04
N ALA A 53 5.10 -10.07 1.32
CA ALA A 53 5.99 -11.00 1.98
C ALA A 53 6.12 -12.32 1.19
N ALA A 54 5.00 -12.91 0.75
CA ALA A 54 4.97 -14.12 -0.07
C ALA A 54 5.70 -13.95 -1.41
N ALA A 55 5.53 -12.77 -2.04
CA ALA A 55 6.20 -12.48 -3.30
C ALA A 55 7.72 -12.28 -3.15
N MET A 56 8.20 -11.91 -1.96
CA MET A 56 9.61 -11.56 -1.71
C MET A 56 10.40 -12.64 -0.97
N VAL A 57 9.77 -13.49 -0.17
CA VAL A 57 10.42 -14.45 0.74
C VAL A 57 11.41 -15.40 0.02
N ASN A 58 11.12 -15.74 -1.22
CA ASN A 58 12.00 -16.57 -2.05
C ASN A 58 13.11 -15.78 -2.77
N HIS A 59 13.20 -14.46 -2.59
CA HIS A 59 14.20 -13.60 -3.25
C HIS A 59 15.25 -13.06 -2.28
N VAL A 60 14.92 -12.96 -1.00
CA VAL A 60 15.80 -12.43 0.05
C VAL A 60 16.29 -13.53 1.00
N GLN A 61 17.16 -13.20 1.95
CA GLN A 61 17.58 -14.13 2.99
C GLN A 61 16.42 -14.46 3.93
N ARG A 62 15.76 -13.43 4.44
CA ARG A 62 14.66 -13.52 5.38
C ARG A 62 13.75 -12.29 5.28
N VAL A 63 12.47 -12.48 5.53
CA VAL A 63 11.50 -11.40 5.69
C VAL A 63 11.13 -11.27 7.18
N GLU A 64 11.13 -10.05 7.71
CA GLU A 64 10.54 -9.68 9.00
C GLU A 64 9.18 -9.03 8.72
N ALA A 65 8.10 -9.78 8.86
CA ALA A 65 6.74 -9.34 8.56
C ALA A 65 6.09 -8.76 9.81
N VAL A 66 5.71 -7.49 9.76
CA VAL A 66 5.15 -6.76 10.91
C VAL A 66 3.76 -6.26 10.57
N ASP A 67 2.79 -6.54 11.42
CA ASP A 67 1.44 -5.95 11.35
C ASP A 67 0.85 -5.78 12.74
N LEU A 68 0.02 -4.76 12.93
CA LEU A 68 -0.67 -4.53 14.20
C LEU A 68 -1.87 -5.46 14.38
N ASN A 69 -2.51 -5.86 13.27
CA ASN A 69 -3.74 -6.63 13.29
C ASN A 69 -3.45 -8.14 13.37
N SER A 70 -3.82 -8.77 14.49
CA SER A 70 -3.60 -10.20 14.72
C SER A 70 -4.34 -11.09 13.72
N GLY A 71 -5.53 -10.68 13.23
CA GLY A 71 -6.30 -11.42 12.23
C GLY A 71 -5.62 -11.42 10.85
N MET A 72 -4.99 -10.31 10.46
CA MET A 72 -4.16 -10.22 9.27
C MET A 72 -2.91 -11.11 9.40
N LEU A 73 -2.20 -11.04 10.53
CA LEU A 73 -1.03 -11.88 10.78
C LEU A 73 -1.38 -13.37 10.77
N ALA A 74 -2.50 -13.77 11.36
CA ALA A 74 -2.93 -15.18 11.34
C ALA A 74 -3.11 -15.70 9.90
N LYS A 75 -3.67 -14.88 9.00
CA LYS A 75 -3.79 -15.21 7.58
C LYS A 75 -2.44 -15.27 6.87
N ALA A 76 -1.53 -14.36 7.19
CA ALA A 76 -0.17 -14.37 6.66
C ALA A 76 0.61 -15.62 7.12
N GLN A 77 0.49 -16.02 8.39
CA GLN A 77 1.10 -17.21 8.97
C GLN A 77 0.54 -18.51 8.35
N GLU A 78 -0.78 -18.57 8.16
CA GLU A 78 -1.41 -19.70 7.45
C GLU A 78 -0.84 -19.85 6.03
N LYS A 79 -0.77 -18.74 5.29
CA LYS A 79 -0.26 -18.69 3.91
C LYS A 79 1.21 -19.06 3.80
N LEU A 80 2.04 -18.62 4.75
CA LEU A 80 3.52 -18.73 4.70
C LEU A 80 4.08 -19.69 5.76
N PHE A 81 3.28 -20.66 6.18
CA PHE A 81 3.62 -21.60 7.24
C PHE A 81 4.92 -22.38 6.97
N SER A 82 5.16 -22.80 5.72
CA SER A 82 6.39 -23.52 5.35
C SER A 82 7.62 -22.61 5.41
N GLU A 83 7.45 -21.36 5.05
CA GLU A 83 8.51 -20.34 5.08
C GLU A 83 8.87 -19.95 6.50
N GLU A 84 7.88 -19.83 7.39
CA GLU A 84 8.09 -19.60 8.82
C GLU A 84 8.83 -20.77 9.47
N LYS A 85 8.39 -22.01 9.25
CA LYS A 85 9.09 -23.21 9.75
C LYS A 85 10.53 -23.34 9.28
N SER A 86 10.82 -22.87 8.08
CA SER A 86 12.19 -22.89 7.54
C SER A 86 13.04 -21.69 7.94
N GLY A 87 12.51 -20.75 8.75
CA GLY A 87 13.21 -19.55 9.22
C GLY A 87 13.40 -18.49 8.14
N ARG A 88 12.66 -18.57 7.02
CA ARG A 88 12.74 -17.59 5.93
C ARG A 88 11.83 -16.39 6.14
N ILE A 89 10.89 -16.47 7.07
CA ILE A 89 10.04 -15.36 7.51
C ILE A 89 9.81 -15.44 9.01
N ASN A 90 9.80 -14.28 9.68
CA ASN A 90 9.35 -14.12 11.06
C ASN A 90 8.15 -13.18 11.06
N PHE A 91 7.19 -13.44 11.95
CA PHE A 91 6.00 -12.59 12.11
C PHE A 91 6.04 -11.87 13.45
N HIS A 92 5.73 -10.58 13.44
CA HIS A 92 5.74 -9.73 14.62
C HIS A 92 4.42 -8.95 14.71
N GLN A 93 3.73 -9.05 15.83
CA GLN A 93 2.58 -8.18 16.11
C GLN A 93 3.06 -6.89 16.75
N SER A 94 3.18 -5.83 15.96
CA SER A 94 3.59 -4.49 16.41
C SER A 94 3.10 -3.39 15.48
N THR A 95 3.22 -2.13 15.93
CA THR A 95 3.00 -0.96 15.09
C THR A 95 4.23 -0.71 14.22
N ILE A 96 4.03 -0.04 13.08
CA ILE A 96 5.15 0.30 12.17
C ILE A 96 6.00 1.48 12.68
N ASP A 97 5.56 2.20 13.72
CA ASP A 97 6.30 3.26 14.38
C ASP A 97 7.05 2.79 15.64
N GLU A 98 7.05 1.45 15.89
CA GLU A 98 7.77 0.79 16.98
C GLU A 98 8.05 -0.68 16.57
N LEU A 99 9.05 -0.86 15.71
CA LEU A 99 9.41 -2.18 15.19
C LEU A 99 10.21 -2.97 16.23
N PRO A 100 9.87 -4.26 16.50
CA PRO A 100 10.57 -5.09 17.48
C PRO A 100 11.90 -5.64 16.91
N LEU A 101 12.69 -4.76 16.34
CA LEU A 101 13.95 -5.07 15.66
C LEU A 101 15.06 -4.16 16.20
N PRO A 102 16.30 -4.67 16.34
CA PRO A 102 17.45 -3.84 16.77
C PRO A 102 17.78 -2.72 15.78
N ASP A 103 18.49 -1.70 16.27
CA ASP A 103 19.05 -0.66 15.43
C ASP A 103 19.97 -1.28 14.36
N GLU A 104 19.94 -0.71 13.16
CA GLU A 104 20.83 -1.06 12.06
C GLU A 104 20.93 -2.58 11.77
N SER A 105 19.82 -3.31 11.94
CA SER A 105 19.76 -4.77 11.83
C SER A 105 19.30 -5.28 10.47
N VAL A 106 18.62 -4.44 9.66
CA VAL A 106 18.01 -4.86 8.41
C VAL A 106 18.57 -4.10 7.20
N ASP A 107 18.51 -4.73 6.03
CA ASP A 107 19.08 -4.18 4.80
C ASP A 107 18.05 -3.38 4.00
N ALA A 108 16.76 -3.70 4.18
CA ALA A 108 15.68 -2.98 3.51
C ALA A 108 14.39 -2.99 4.35
N VAL A 109 13.58 -1.96 4.15
CA VAL A 109 12.19 -1.86 4.63
C VAL A 109 11.30 -1.59 3.43
N MET A 110 10.23 -2.34 3.28
CA MET A 110 9.12 -2.02 2.38
C MET A 110 7.85 -1.79 3.17
N THR A 111 6.99 -0.89 2.70
CA THR A 111 5.65 -0.67 3.20
C THR A 111 4.70 -0.45 2.02
N ASN A 112 3.60 -1.20 1.96
CA ASN A 112 2.75 -1.30 0.79
C ASN A 112 1.31 -0.93 1.14
N GLN A 113 0.83 0.24 0.70
CA GLN A 113 -0.54 0.72 0.92
C GLN A 113 -0.92 0.79 2.42
N VAL A 114 -0.03 1.31 3.27
CA VAL A 114 -0.20 1.35 4.74
C VAL A 114 -0.33 2.76 5.28
N LEU A 115 0.49 3.70 4.78
CA LEU A 115 0.69 5.01 5.42
C LEU A 115 -0.61 5.82 5.55
N HIS A 116 -1.54 5.73 4.62
CA HIS A 116 -2.84 6.42 4.66
C HIS A 116 -3.79 5.92 5.77
N HIS A 117 -3.41 4.84 6.49
CA HIS A 117 -4.13 4.37 7.67
C HIS A 117 -3.62 4.99 8.97
N LEU A 118 -2.54 5.76 8.93
CA LEU A 118 -2.04 6.49 10.08
C LEU A 118 -3.04 7.60 10.49
N PRO A 119 -3.13 7.93 11.79
CA PRO A 119 -4.12 8.88 12.31
C PRO A 119 -3.66 10.34 12.18
N ASP A 120 -3.02 10.71 11.09
CA ASP A 120 -2.66 12.08 10.75
C ASP A 120 -3.00 12.41 9.28
N ASP A 121 -2.94 13.67 8.95
CA ASP A 121 -3.30 14.23 7.66
C ASP A 121 -2.54 15.54 7.41
N GLU A 122 -2.87 16.22 6.32
CA GLU A 122 -2.24 17.50 5.95
C GLU A 122 -2.41 18.57 7.04
N SER A 123 -3.56 18.61 7.72
CA SER A 123 -3.84 19.61 8.76
C SER A 123 -2.98 19.44 10.01
N THR A 124 -2.57 18.21 10.31
CA THR A 124 -1.72 17.88 11.46
C THR A 124 -0.21 18.01 11.16
N GLY A 125 0.18 18.13 9.89
CA GLY A 125 1.58 18.23 9.47
C GLY A 125 2.36 16.90 9.56
N TRP A 126 1.68 15.77 9.55
CA TRP A 126 2.24 14.41 9.40
C TRP A 126 3.16 13.91 10.53
N PRO A 127 2.89 14.17 11.83
CA PRO A 127 3.77 13.77 12.92
C PRO A 127 3.94 12.25 13.04
N LYS A 128 2.90 11.45 12.76
CA LYS A 128 2.97 9.99 12.79
C LYS A 128 3.77 9.42 11.64
N HIS A 129 3.60 9.96 10.45
CA HIS A 129 4.45 9.61 9.30
C HIS A 129 5.92 9.88 9.59
N TYR A 130 6.23 11.06 10.18
CA TYR A 130 7.59 11.39 10.56
C TYR A 130 8.16 10.36 11.58
N LYS A 131 7.38 10.00 12.62
CA LYS A 131 7.78 8.98 13.60
C LYS A 131 8.06 7.63 12.93
N VAL A 132 7.19 7.20 12.01
CA VAL A 132 7.38 5.96 11.23
C VAL A 132 8.67 5.99 10.42
N PHE A 133 8.97 7.10 9.75
CA PHE A 133 10.21 7.20 8.97
C PHE A 133 11.47 7.26 9.84
N GLN A 134 11.39 7.85 11.03
CA GLN A 134 12.49 7.78 12.02
C GLN A 134 12.71 6.32 12.47
N GLU A 135 11.65 5.56 12.70
CA GLU A 135 11.73 4.15 13.08
C GLU A 135 12.31 3.29 11.95
N PHE A 136 11.88 3.51 10.71
CA PHE A 136 12.48 2.84 9.55
C PHE A 136 13.96 3.18 9.40
N SER A 137 14.33 4.44 9.64
CA SER A 137 15.74 4.86 9.65
C SER A 137 16.53 4.17 10.78
N ARG A 138 15.94 4.01 11.98
CA ARG A 138 16.60 3.34 13.12
C ARG A 138 16.97 1.90 12.79
N VAL A 139 16.02 1.11 12.26
CA VAL A 139 16.26 -0.33 12.02
C VAL A 139 17.10 -0.61 10.79
N LEU A 140 17.10 0.30 9.80
CA LEU A 140 17.91 0.16 8.60
C LEU A 140 19.41 0.35 8.87
N LYS A 141 20.23 -0.51 8.30
CA LYS A 141 21.68 -0.29 8.21
C LYS A 141 21.99 0.97 7.41
N PRO A 142 23.13 1.65 7.61
CA PRO A 142 23.58 2.72 6.75
C PRO A 142 23.60 2.31 5.28
N GLY A 143 23.02 3.12 4.39
CA GLY A 143 22.83 2.79 2.98
C GLY A 143 21.68 1.83 2.67
N GLY A 144 20.98 1.35 3.68
CA GLY A 144 19.80 0.47 3.56
C GLY A 144 18.68 1.13 2.74
N CYS A 145 17.85 0.28 2.11
CA CYS A 145 16.80 0.70 1.17
C CYS A 145 15.45 0.82 1.84
N LEU A 146 14.79 1.97 1.68
CA LEU A 146 13.38 2.16 2.00
C LEU A 146 12.56 2.16 0.71
N ILE A 147 11.48 1.40 0.66
CA ILE A 147 10.55 1.30 -0.46
C ILE A 147 9.13 1.51 0.05
N ILE A 148 8.47 2.56 -0.43
CA ILE A 148 7.10 2.92 -0.07
C ILE A 148 6.23 2.78 -1.31
N ASN A 149 5.23 1.91 -1.26
CA ASN A 149 4.19 1.79 -2.28
C ASN A 149 2.93 2.52 -1.80
N SER A 150 2.56 3.58 -2.48
CA SER A 150 1.39 4.41 -2.18
C SER A 150 0.76 4.96 -3.47
N CYS A 151 -0.38 5.65 -3.34
CA CYS A 151 -0.99 6.38 -4.44
C CYS A 151 -0.63 7.87 -4.34
N SER A 152 -0.28 8.50 -5.45
CA SER A 152 -0.20 9.96 -5.52
C SER A 152 -1.61 10.57 -5.60
N HIS A 153 -1.73 11.86 -5.28
CA HIS A 153 -3.01 12.58 -5.42
C HIS A 153 -3.55 12.50 -6.86
N GLN A 154 -2.70 12.61 -7.86
CA GLN A 154 -3.08 12.48 -9.27
C GLN A 154 -3.62 11.07 -9.59
N GLN A 155 -3.00 10.03 -9.03
CA GLN A 155 -3.46 8.65 -9.20
C GLN A 155 -4.79 8.40 -8.51
N LEU A 156 -5.02 8.94 -7.30
CA LEU A 156 -6.32 8.88 -6.63
C LEU A 156 -7.40 9.57 -7.46
N GLU A 157 -7.10 10.72 -8.05
CA GLU A 157 -8.07 11.47 -8.86
C GLU A 157 -8.42 10.81 -10.20
N HIS A 158 -7.46 10.14 -10.83
CA HIS A 158 -7.60 9.75 -12.24
C HIS A 158 -7.23 8.29 -12.53
N GLY A 159 -6.66 7.55 -11.58
CA GLY A 159 -6.23 6.16 -11.75
C GLY A 159 -7.32 5.13 -11.43
N PHE A 160 -8.45 5.59 -10.86
CA PHE A 160 -9.55 4.73 -10.43
C PHE A 160 -10.86 5.33 -10.94
N TRP A 161 -11.39 4.81 -12.05
CA TRP A 161 -12.57 5.36 -12.72
C TRP A 161 -13.80 5.45 -11.80
N PHE A 162 -13.99 4.48 -10.91
CA PHE A 162 -15.15 4.40 -10.01
C PHE A 162 -15.12 5.43 -8.85
N TYR A 163 -13.97 6.03 -8.54
CA TYR A 163 -13.88 7.13 -7.57
C TYR A 163 -14.69 8.35 -7.99
N ARG A 164 -15.01 8.46 -9.30
CA ARG A 164 -15.90 9.50 -9.82
C ARG A 164 -17.32 9.43 -9.26
N PHE A 165 -17.78 8.26 -8.81
CA PHE A 165 -19.07 8.09 -8.16
C PHE A 165 -19.08 8.58 -6.71
N ILE A 166 -17.93 8.67 -6.07
CA ILE A 166 -17.78 8.91 -4.62
C ILE A 166 -16.84 10.10 -4.31
N PRO A 167 -17.12 11.32 -4.86
CA PRO A 167 -16.18 12.44 -4.78
C PRO A 167 -15.92 12.93 -3.34
N LYS A 168 -16.86 12.73 -2.41
CA LYS A 168 -16.65 13.07 -0.98
C LYS A 168 -15.63 12.11 -0.35
N ALA A 169 -15.77 10.81 -0.60
CA ALA A 169 -14.83 9.80 -0.12
C ALA A 169 -13.45 9.99 -0.76
N LEU A 170 -13.38 10.32 -2.06
CA LEU A 170 -12.13 10.65 -2.74
C LEU A 170 -11.41 11.83 -2.06
N ARG A 171 -12.13 12.88 -1.68
CA ARG A 171 -11.54 14.00 -0.96
C ARG A 171 -10.97 13.56 0.39
N ALA A 172 -11.76 12.82 1.16
CA ALA A 172 -11.34 12.33 2.48
C ALA A 172 -10.13 11.40 2.42
N VAL A 173 -10.04 10.53 1.40
CA VAL A 173 -8.88 9.66 1.24
C VAL A 173 -7.64 10.43 0.78
N LYS A 174 -7.79 11.46 -0.05
CA LYS A 174 -6.68 12.33 -0.46
C LYS A 174 -6.04 13.06 0.73
N GLU A 175 -6.86 13.56 1.65
CA GLU A 175 -6.39 14.24 2.87
C GLU A 175 -5.51 13.32 3.74
N LYS A 176 -5.69 12.00 3.64
CA LYS A 176 -4.90 10.98 4.36
C LYS A 176 -3.68 10.47 3.58
N HIS A 177 -3.52 10.86 2.33
CA HIS A 177 -2.36 10.51 1.52
C HIS A 177 -1.39 11.69 1.46
N VAL A 178 -0.17 11.44 1.95
CA VAL A 178 0.94 12.38 1.78
C VAL A 178 1.23 12.53 0.29
N ASP A 179 1.25 13.76 -0.23
CA ASP A 179 1.70 13.98 -1.59
C ASP A 179 3.21 13.68 -1.74
N LEU A 180 3.66 13.42 -2.97
CA LEU A 180 5.02 12.95 -3.21
C LEU A 180 6.11 13.97 -2.84
N ASP A 181 5.82 15.26 -2.95
CA ASP A 181 6.77 16.31 -2.57
C ASP A 181 6.91 16.40 -1.04
N MET A 182 5.80 16.35 -0.31
CA MET A 182 5.81 16.31 1.14
C MET A 182 6.44 15.00 1.65
N LEU A 183 6.12 13.86 1.03
CA LEU A 183 6.74 12.57 1.35
C LEU A 183 8.28 12.66 1.23
N SER A 184 8.77 13.24 0.15
CA SER A 184 10.21 13.43 -0.07
C SER A 184 10.85 14.32 1.01
N LYS A 185 10.17 15.40 1.44
CA LYS A 185 10.63 16.27 2.55
C LYS A 185 10.67 15.54 3.89
N LEU A 186 9.63 14.75 4.19
CA LEU A 186 9.58 13.95 5.42
C LEU A 186 10.70 12.90 5.46
N LEU A 187 10.96 12.24 4.33
CA LEU A 187 12.06 11.28 4.20
C LEU A 187 13.41 11.95 4.40
N GLN A 188 13.65 13.11 3.77
CA GLN A 188 14.89 13.86 3.95
C GLN A 188 15.13 14.24 5.41
N ARG A 189 14.08 14.70 6.12
CA ARG A 189 14.15 15.01 7.56
C ARG A 189 14.41 13.78 8.44
N SER A 190 14.13 12.59 7.94
CA SER A 190 14.33 11.30 8.64
C SER A 190 15.62 10.60 8.20
N SER A 191 16.61 11.34 7.70
CA SER A 191 17.92 10.84 7.27
C SER A 191 17.87 9.90 6.06
N PHE A 192 16.93 10.12 5.15
CA PHE A 192 16.90 9.45 3.85
C PHE A 192 17.38 10.37 2.73
N THR A 193 18.04 9.78 1.74
CA THR A 193 18.61 10.47 0.56
C THR A 193 18.29 9.70 -0.72
N ASN A 194 18.61 10.31 -1.86
CA ASN A 194 18.42 9.70 -3.19
C ASN A 194 16.97 9.25 -3.44
N THR A 195 16.00 10.05 -2.93
CA THR A 195 14.59 9.76 -3.11
C THR A 195 14.18 9.92 -4.57
N HIS A 196 13.56 8.87 -5.12
CA HIS A 196 13.00 8.90 -6.48
C HIS A 196 11.73 8.07 -6.56
N HIS A 197 10.95 8.30 -7.62
CA HIS A 197 9.65 7.67 -7.81
C HIS A 197 9.62 6.80 -9.06
N LYS A 198 8.98 5.63 -8.97
CA LYS A 198 8.73 4.73 -10.11
C LYS A 198 7.24 4.37 -10.15
N VAL A 199 6.63 4.51 -11.32
CA VAL A 199 5.22 4.19 -11.55
C VAL A 199 5.15 2.97 -12.47
N PRO A 200 4.64 1.82 -12.01
CA PRO A 200 4.38 0.66 -12.85
C PRO A 200 3.06 0.85 -13.61
N LEU A 201 3.12 1.35 -14.85
CA LEU A 201 1.93 1.64 -15.65
C LEU A 201 1.12 0.39 -16.00
N GLU A 202 1.78 -0.77 -16.04
CA GLU A 202 1.17 -2.08 -16.32
C GLU A 202 0.41 -2.68 -15.13
N VAL A 203 0.60 -2.14 -13.92
CA VAL A 203 -0.04 -2.68 -12.72
C VAL A 203 -1.46 -2.16 -12.59
N VAL A 204 -2.40 -3.09 -12.44
CA VAL A 204 -3.80 -2.84 -12.09
C VAL A 204 -4.06 -3.45 -10.71
N MET A 205 -4.31 -2.60 -9.71
CA MET A 205 -4.41 -3.04 -8.31
C MET A 205 -5.52 -4.07 -8.08
N GLN A 206 -6.68 -3.86 -8.70
CA GLN A 206 -7.84 -4.74 -8.60
C GLN A 206 -7.84 -5.85 -9.67
N GLY A 207 -6.78 -5.94 -10.51
CA GLY A 207 -6.74 -6.89 -11.62
C GLY A 207 -7.95 -6.73 -12.56
N GLU A 208 -8.47 -7.86 -13.05
CA GLU A 208 -9.64 -7.89 -13.94
C GLU A 208 -10.91 -7.30 -13.32
N ALA A 209 -11.02 -7.31 -11.99
CA ALA A 209 -12.17 -6.74 -11.30
C ALA A 209 -12.34 -5.22 -11.53
N LEU A 210 -11.24 -4.51 -11.87
CA LEU A 210 -11.30 -3.09 -12.22
C LEU A 210 -12.19 -2.85 -13.46
N PHE A 211 -12.20 -3.78 -14.41
CA PHE A 211 -12.88 -3.63 -15.69
C PHE A 211 -14.34 -4.16 -15.67
N ASN A 212 -14.86 -4.48 -14.49
CA ASN A 212 -16.28 -4.75 -14.30
C ASN A 212 -17.03 -3.44 -14.01
N ALA A 213 -17.70 -2.89 -15.00
CA ALA A 213 -18.43 -1.62 -14.86
C ALA A 213 -19.56 -1.71 -13.81
N GLU A 214 -20.18 -2.88 -13.62
CA GLU A 214 -21.20 -3.14 -12.60
C GLU A 214 -20.61 -3.49 -11.21
N GLY A 215 -19.30 -3.70 -11.15
CA GLY A 215 -18.60 -4.05 -9.91
C GLY A 215 -19.01 -3.19 -8.71
N PRO A 216 -19.09 -1.86 -8.82
CA PRO A 216 -19.50 -1.01 -7.70
C PRO A 216 -20.91 -1.30 -7.14
N LEU A 217 -21.77 -2.02 -7.83
CA LEU A 217 -23.08 -2.46 -7.32
C LEU A 217 -22.97 -3.65 -6.38
N ASP A 218 -21.89 -4.45 -6.49
CA ASP A 218 -21.63 -5.61 -5.65
C ASP A 218 -20.96 -5.21 -4.32
N PRO A 219 -21.54 -5.55 -3.14
CA PRO A 219 -20.90 -5.30 -1.85
C PRO A 219 -19.53 -5.97 -1.70
N ASP A 220 -19.34 -7.19 -2.22
CA ASP A 220 -18.08 -7.93 -2.12
C ASP A 220 -16.99 -7.23 -2.96
N TRP A 221 -17.34 -6.73 -4.13
CA TRP A 221 -16.43 -5.94 -4.95
C TRP A 221 -16.01 -4.65 -4.23
N ARG A 222 -16.96 -3.93 -3.61
CA ARG A 222 -16.66 -2.70 -2.84
C ARG A 222 -15.78 -2.97 -1.63
N SER A 223 -15.95 -4.10 -0.97
CA SER A 223 -15.13 -4.48 0.20
C SER A 223 -13.64 -4.68 -0.13
N GLY A 224 -13.31 -4.85 -1.41
CA GLY A 224 -11.92 -4.92 -1.90
C GLY A 224 -11.19 -3.59 -1.96
N ASP A 225 -11.87 -2.44 -1.72
CA ASP A 225 -11.22 -1.13 -1.72
C ASP A 225 -11.71 -0.27 -0.55
N SER A 226 -10.78 0.09 0.34
CA SER A 226 -11.06 0.79 1.60
C SER A 226 -11.73 2.15 1.45
N ILE A 227 -11.67 2.78 0.28
CA ILE A 227 -12.35 4.07 0.03
C ILE A 227 -13.86 3.97 0.22
N TRP A 228 -14.46 2.80 -0.06
CA TRP A 228 -15.89 2.62 0.09
C TRP A 228 -16.36 2.71 1.54
N SER A 229 -15.50 2.43 2.52
CA SER A 229 -15.80 2.61 3.94
C SER A 229 -15.91 4.09 4.36
N LEU A 230 -15.44 5.01 3.51
CA LEU A 230 -15.59 6.46 3.68
C LEU A 230 -16.90 7.00 3.06
N VAL A 231 -17.65 6.16 2.37
CA VAL A 231 -18.98 6.54 1.85
C VAL A 231 -20.01 6.37 2.96
N SER A 232 -20.70 7.45 3.33
CA SER A 232 -21.70 7.38 4.40
C SER A 232 -22.90 6.51 4.01
N ASP A 233 -23.53 5.87 5.01
CA ASP A 233 -24.78 5.10 4.81
C ASP A 233 -25.89 5.95 4.17
N LYS A 234 -25.88 7.27 4.39
CA LYS A 234 -26.80 8.22 3.79
C LYS A 234 -26.53 8.44 2.29
N ASP A 235 -25.25 8.48 1.88
CA ASP A 235 -24.87 8.79 0.50
C ASP A 235 -24.88 7.53 -0.39
N LEU A 236 -24.56 6.37 0.16
CA LEU A 236 -24.41 5.12 -0.59
C LEU A 236 -25.62 4.75 -1.45
N PRO A 237 -26.89 4.81 -0.96
CA PRO A 237 -28.05 4.47 -1.81
C PRO A 237 -28.16 5.35 -3.06
N GLY A 238 -27.86 6.65 -2.94
CA GLY A 238 -27.89 7.58 -4.06
C GLY A 238 -26.80 7.28 -5.08
N VAL A 239 -25.59 6.91 -4.63
CA VAL A 239 -24.49 6.49 -5.49
C VAL A 239 -24.87 5.23 -6.28
N LEU A 240 -25.39 4.20 -5.61
CA LEU A 240 -25.78 2.93 -6.25
C LEU A 240 -26.93 3.14 -7.23
N GLN A 241 -27.91 3.98 -6.89
CA GLN A 241 -29.00 4.33 -7.81
C GLN A 241 -28.50 5.04 -9.08
N TYR A 242 -27.53 5.94 -8.94
CA TYR A 242 -26.91 6.61 -10.09
C TYR A 242 -26.18 5.62 -11.01
N ILE A 243 -25.38 4.71 -10.44
CA ILE A 243 -24.69 3.66 -11.20
C ILE A 243 -25.69 2.77 -11.95
N LYS A 244 -26.76 2.34 -11.24
CA LYS A 244 -27.83 1.55 -11.85
C LYS A 244 -28.51 2.29 -13.01
N THR A 245 -28.80 3.58 -12.86
CA THR A 245 -29.39 4.40 -13.93
C THR A 245 -28.49 4.47 -15.16
N LEU A 246 -27.17 4.56 -14.98
CA LEU A 246 -26.20 4.49 -16.08
C LEU A 246 -26.22 3.11 -16.75
N GLY A 247 -26.31 2.03 -15.97
CA GLY A 247 -26.44 0.66 -16.48
C GLY A 247 -27.72 0.47 -17.31
N ASP A 248 -28.88 0.83 -16.75
CA ASP A 248 -30.19 0.74 -17.41
C ASP A 248 -30.24 1.55 -18.73
N SER A 249 -29.48 2.65 -18.82
CA SER A 249 -29.36 3.47 -20.03
C SER A 249 -28.27 3.01 -21.02
N GLY A 250 -27.54 1.93 -20.71
CA GLY A 250 -26.42 1.42 -21.55
C GLY A 250 -25.17 2.32 -21.55
N LYS A 251 -25.06 3.27 -20.62
CA LYS A 251 -23.95 4.25 -20.58
C LYS A 251 -22.83 3.91 -19.61
N LEU A 252 -23.03 2.91 -18.75
CA LEU A 252 -22.10 2.61 -17.65
C LEU A 252 -20.73 2.15 -18.16
N GLU A 253 -20.70 1.28 -19.16
CA GLU A 253 -19.45 0.82 -19.79
C GLU A 253 -18.67 1.98 -20.43
N THR A 254 -19.38 2.86 -21.15
CA THR A 254 -18.77 4.06 -21.75
C THR A 254 -18.22 5.01 -20.68
N PHE A 255 -18.94 5.17 -19.57
CA PHE A 255 -18.48 5.96 -18.42
C PHE A 255 -17.18 5.39 -17.85
N MET A 256 -17.13 4.08 -17.58
CA MET A 256 -15.92 3.41 -17.10
C MET A 256 -14.76 3.62 -18.07
N GLN A 257 -14.91 3.28 -19.34
CA GLN A 257 -13.86 3.42 -20.34
C GLN A 257 -13.33 4.85 -20.47
N GLN A 258 -14.21 5.83 -20.38
CA GLN A 258 -13.86 7.24 -20.49
C GLN A 258 -13.03 7.72 -19.30
N HIS A 259 -13.39 7.28 -18.08
CA HIS A 259 -12.72 7.68 -16.85
C HIS A 259 -11.51 6.79 -16.50
N ASP A 260 -11.35 5.63 -17.15
CA ASP A 260 -10.15 4.78 -17.01
C ASP A 260 -9.00 5.20 -17.94
N LYS A 261 -9.26 5.95 -19.01
CA LYS A 261 -8.22 6.39 -19.97
C LYS A 261 -6.97 6.99 -19.33
N PRO A 262 -7.07 7.89 -18.32
CA PRO A 262 -5.88 8.50 -17.73
C PRO A 262 -4.95 7.49 -17.04
N ARG A 263 -5.48 6.39 -16.49
CA ARG A 263 -4.70 5.36 -15.80
C ARG A 263 -3.56 4.81 -16.66
N ALA A 264 -3.75 4.67 -17.97
CA ALA A 264 -2.72 4.16 -18.86
C ALA A 264 -1.43 5.00 -18.88
N SER A 265 -1.52 6.29 -18.56
CA SER A 265 -0.38 7.21 -18.55
C SER A 265 0.12 7.57 -17.16
N ILE A 266 -0.74 7.50 -16.13
CA ILE A 266 -0.40 7.90 -14.76
C ILE A 266 -0.23 6.72 -13.81
N GLY A 267 -0.72 5.51 -14.18
CA GLY A 267 -0.78 4.34 -13.30
C GLY A 267 -1.74 4.50 -12.14
N GLN A 268 -1.73 3.54 -11.22
CA GLN A 268 -2.54 3.56 -9.99
C GLN A 268 -1.70 3.71 -8.73
N ILE A 269 -0.44 3.32 -8.78
CA ILE A 269 0.47 3.31 -7.63
C ILE A 269 1.83 3.90 -7.99
N THR A 270 2.50 4.41 -6.97
CA THR A 270 3.87 4.93 -7.05
C THR A 270 4.74 4.26 -6.01
N PHE A 271 5.89 3.76 -6.44
CA PHE A 271 6.96 3.31 -5.56
C PHE A 271 7.93 4.47 -5.32
N THR A 272 7.98 4.95 -4.09
CA THR A 272 9.01 5.90 -3.62
C THR A 272 10.15 5.09 -3.04
N ILE A 273 11.35 5.25 -3.60
CA ILE A 273 12.56 4.52 -3.19
C ILE A 273 13.54 5.54 -2.62
N SER A 274 14.12 5.23 -1.48
CA SER A 274 15.10 6.10 -0.80
C SER A 274 16.18 5.27 -0.10
N ARG A 275 17.29 5.90 0.26
CA ARG A 275 18.41 5.25 0.96
C ARG A 275 18.66 5.94 2.30
N LYS A 276 18.84 5.16 3.39
CA LYS A 276 19.35 5.72 4.63
C LYS A 276 20.72 6.33 4.40
N GLN A 277 20.97 7.51 4.94
CA GLN A 277 22.30 8.15 4.89
C GLN A 277 23.37 7.21 5.44
N LEU A 278 24.54 7.26 4.83
CA LEU A 278 25.72 6.60 5.40
C LEU A 278 26.11 7.32 6.70
N SER A 279 26.54 6.56 7.70
CA SER A 279 27.17 7.14 8.88
C SER A 279 28.46 7.87 8.46
N ALA A 280 28.65 9.09 8.97
CA ALA A 280 29.84 9.90 8.71
C ALA A 280 31.11 9.23 9.27
#